data_0d341a2765d80717597d0c87bd711054
#
_entry.id   0d341a2765d80717597d0c87bd711054
#
_cell.length_a   1.000
_cell.length_b   1.000
_cell.length_c   1.000
_cell.angle_alpha   90.00
_cell.angle_beta   90.00
_cell.angle_gamma   90.00
#
_symmetry.space_group_name_H-M   'P 1'
#
loop_
_entity.id
_entity.type
_entity.pdbx_description
1 polymer ?
#
loop_
_entity_poly.entity_id
_entity_poly.type
_entity_poly.pdbx_seq_one_letter_code
_entity_poly.pdbx_strand_id
1 'polypeptide(L)'
;MAKEATARVRRRERKNIASGVAHVNASFNNTMITITDAQGNAIAWSSAGTMGFKGSRKSTPYAAQMAAEDASKKAQEHGMRTLEVEVSGPGSGRESALRALQASGFTITSIRDVTSIPHNGCRPRKRRRV
;
A
#
# COMPACT_ATOMS: atom_id res chain seq x y z
N MET A 1 26.84 -18.03 15.01
CA MET A 1 25.95 -17.42 16.00
C MET A 1 25.94 -15.91 15.94
N ALA A 2 27.06 -15.27 16.22
CA ALA A 2 27.16 -13.81 16.14
C ALA A 2 26.86 -13.24 14.75
N LYS A 3 27.26 -13.93 13.70
CA LYS A 3 26.99 -13.51 12.33
C LYS A 3 25.50 -13.51 11.99
N GLU A 4 24.77 -14.49 12.49
CA GLU A 4 23.33 -14.56 12.25
C GLU A 4 22.60 -13.45 12.99
N ALA A 5 22.95 -13.19 14.21
CA ALA A 5 22.38 -12.10 14.99
C ALA A 5 22.66 -10.75 14.31
N THR A 6 23.88 -10.56 13.83
CA THR A 6 24.25 -9.33 13.11
C THR A 6 23.49 -9.20 11.79
N ALA A 7 23.33 -10.29 11.05
CA ALA A 7 22.57 -10.28 9.81
C ALA A 7 21.08 -9.97 10.06
N ARG A 8 20.51 -10.51 11.12
CA ARG A 8 19.12 -10.20 11.50
C ARG A 8 18.97 -8.74 11.89
N VAL A 9 19.90 -8.20 12.64
CA VAL A 9 19.89 -6.79 13.02
C VAL A 9 19.97 -5.92 11.79
N ARG A 10 20.82 -6.25 10.80
CA ARG A 10 20.92 -5.50 9.55
C ARG A 10 19.61 -5.53 8.76
N ARG A 11 18.93 -6.67 8.69
CA ARG A 11 17.64 -6.79 8.00
C ARG A 11 16.55 -5.97 8.66
N ARG A 12 16.65 -5.75 9.95
CA ARG A 12 15.70 -4.98 10.75
C ARG A 12 16.16 -3.56 10.99
N GLU A 13 17.28 -3.18 10.38
CA GLU A 13 17.80 -1.84 10.53
C GLU A 13 16.77 -0.82 10.08
N ARG A 14 16.48 0.14 10.95
CA ARG A 14 15.51 1.18 10.68
C ARG A 14 16.11 2.19 9.72
N LYS A 15 15.37 2.46 8.66
CA LYS A 15 15.71 3.54 7.74
C LYS A 15 15.08 4.82 8.27
N ASN A 16 15.88 5.82 8.61
CA ASN A 16 15.36 7.10 9.09
C ASN A 16 14.88 7.92 7.90
N ILE A 17 13.66 7.66 7.45
CA ILE A 17 13.05 8.34 6.31
C ILE A 17 11.81 9.05 6.81
N ALA A 18 11.87 10.39 6.83
CA ALA A 18 10.78 11.21 7.37
C ALA A 18 9.62 11.34 6.42
N SER A 19 9.86 11.34 5.11
CA SER A 19 8.82 11.48 4.10
C SER A 19 8.89 10.38 3.06
N GLY A 20 7.76 10.04 2.47
CA GLY A 20 7.69 9.01 1.47
C GLY A 20 6.39 9.08 0.68
N VAL A 21 6.16 8.06 -0.12
CA VAL A 21 4.99 7.95 -0.98
C VAL A 21 4.25 6.66 -0.65
N ALA A 22 2.96 6.76 -0.42
CA ALA A 22 2.10 5.61 -0.23
C ALA A 22 1.40 5.30 -1.56
N HIS A 23 1.68 4.14 -2.10
CA HIS A 23 1.06 3.67 -3.33
C HIS A 23 -0.09 2.74 -2.99
N VAL A 24 -1.30 3.18 -3.27
CA VAL A 24 -2.51 2.39 -3.02
C VAL A 24 -3.01 1.86 -4.35
N ASN A 25 -2.98 0.56 -4.53
CA ASN A 25 -3.52 -0.10 -5.71
C ASN A 25 -4.79 -0.85 -5.30
N ALA A 26 -5.93 -0.27 -5.63
CA ALA A 26 -7.24 -0.82 -5.27
C ALA A 26 -7.91 -1.40 -6.51
N SER A 27 -7.89 -2.71 -6.64
CA SER A 27 -8.59 -3.40 -7.71
C SER A 27 -9.95 -3.92 -7.21
N PHE A 28 -10.75 -4.45 -8.11
CA PHE A 28 -12.03 -5.05 -7.72
C PHE A 28 -11.87 -6.29 -6.84
N ASN A 29 -10.70 -6.91 -6.86
CA ASN A 29 -10.46 -8.16 -6.14
C ASN A 29 -9.56 -8.00 -4.92
N ASN A 30 -8.81 -6.90 -4.82
CA ASN A 30 -7.81 -6.76 -3.76
C ASN A 30 -7.41 -5.30 -3.61
N THR A 31 -6.80 -4.99 -2.47
CA THR A 31 -6.17 -3.70 -2.23
C THR A 31 -4.75 -3.93 -1.75
N MET A 32 -3.79 -3.34 -2.42
CA MET A 32 -2.38 -3.42 -2.05
C MET A 32 -1.87 -2.04 -1.69
N ILE A 33 -1.11 -1.96 -0.63
CA ILE A 33 -0.53 -0.70 -0.16
C ILE A 33 0.96 -0.89 -0.03
N THR A 34 1.72 -0.05 -0.72
CA THR A 34 3.18 -0.04 -0.65
C THR A 34 3.64 1.35 -0.26
N ILE A 35 4.43 1.43 0.79
CA ILE A 35 4.98 2.71 1.23
C ILE A 35 6.46 2.72 0.86
N THR A 36 6.83 3.71 0.07
CA THR A 36 8.20 3.86 -0.46
C THR A 36 8.81 5.16 0.02
N ASP A 37 10.12 5.29 -0.16
CA ASP A 37 10.79 6.56 0.01
C ASP A 37 10.58 7.44 -1.23
N ALA A 38 11.17 8.64 -1.24
CA ALA A 38 11.04 9.56 -2.36
C ALA A 38 11.66 9.03 -3.65
N GLN A 39 12.58 8.08 -3.54
CA GLN A 39 13.26 7.48 -4.69
C GLN A 39 12.53 6.27 -5.26
N GLY A 40 11.50 5.77 -4.56
CA GLY A 40 10.73 4.62 -5.00
C GLY A 40 11.14 3.29 -4.37
N ASN A 41 12.05 3.29 -3.41
CA ASN A 41 12.45 2.06 -2.71
C ASN A 41 11.39 1.67 -1.68
N ALA A 42 10.87 0.46 -1.78
CA ALA A 42 9.83 -0.02 -0.86
C ALA A 42 10.37 -0.14 0.56
N ILE A 43 9.64 0.43 1.51
CA ILE A 43 9.99 0.40 2.93
C ILE A 43 9.03 -0.54 3.66
N ALA A 44 7.75 -0.44 3.37
CA ALA A 44 6.72 -1.24 3.98
C ALA A 44 5.63 -1.55 2.96
N TRP A 45 5.00 -2.69 3.09
CA TRP A 45 3.89 -3.05 2.22
C TRP A 45 2.95 -3.97 2.94
N SER A 46 1.70 -3.96 2.50
CA SER A 46 0.69 -4.88 2.99
C SER A 46 -0.43 -4.96 1.96
N SER A 47 -1.19 -6.03 2.04
CA SER A 47 -2.36 -6.19 1.18
C SER A 47 -3.47 -6.90 1.95
N ALA A 48 -4.67 -6.88 1.41
CA ALA A 48 -5.78 -7.60 2.03
C ALA A 48 -5.47 -9.10 2.16
N GLY A 49 -4.76 -9.67 1.17
CA GLY A 49 -4.34 -11.06 1.22
C GLY A 49 -3.37 -11.36 2.35
N THR A 50 -2.43 -10.47 2.62
CA THR A 50 -1.46 -10.68 3.71
C THR A 50 -2.09 -10.54 5.09
N MET A 51 -3.24 -9.90 5.19
CA MET A 51 -3.99 -9.76 6.44
C MET A 51 -4.93 -10.93 6.71
N GLY A 52 -4.90 -11.95 5.86
CA GLY A 52 -5.70 -13.15 6.04
C GLY A 52 -7.04 -13.16 5.32
N PHE A 53 -7.39 -12.11 4.60
CA PHE A 53 -8.62 -12.10 3.82
C PHE A 53 -8.48 -12.97 2.58
N LYS A 54 -9.55 -13.67 2.21
CA LYS A 54 -9.54 -14.57 1.07
C LYS A 54 -10.76 -14.31 0.17
N GLY A 55 -10.59 -14.58 -1.11
CA GLY A 55 -11.66 -14.46 -2.09
C GLY A 55 -12.25 -13.07 -2.18
N SER A 56 -13.56 -12.94 -2.21
CA SER A 56 -14.25 -11.67 -2.32
C SER A 56 -14.04 -10.74 -1.12
N ARG A 57 -13.62 -11.29 0.01
CA ARG A 57 -13.37 -10.47 1.20
C ARG A 57 -12.18 -9.52 1.02
N LYS A 58 -11.26 -9.83 0.11
CA LYS A 58 -10.11 -8.98 -0.17
C LYS A 58 -10.50 -7.64 -0.79
N SER A 59 -11.65 -7.55 -1.41
CA SER A 59 -12.09 -6.32 -2.07
C SER A 59 -12.92 -5.41 -1.17
N THR A 60 -13.15 -5.80 0.09
CA THR A 60 -13.96 -4.99 1.00
C THR A 60 -13.20 -3.77 1.51
N PRO A 61 -13.91 -2.66 1.82
CA PRO A 61 -13.26 -1.51 2.45
C PRO A 61 -12.61 -1.84 3.78
N TYR A 62 -13.18 -2.75 4.55
CA TYR A 62 -12.60 -3.18 5.81
C TYR A 62 -11.22 -3.82 5.61
N ALA A 63 -11.09 -4.68 4.60
CA ALA A 63 -9.82 -5.32 4.27
C ALA A 63 -8.76 -4.27 3.88
N ALA A 64 -9.15 -3.26 3.12
CA ALA A 64 -8.26 -2.17 2.74
C ALA A 64 -7.81 -1.37 3.97
N GLN A 65 -8.71 -1.13 4.90
CA GLN A 65 -8.39 -0.44 6.14
C GLN A 65 -7.35 -1.22 6.95
N MET A 66 -7.55 -2.51 7.11
CA MET A 66 -6.62 -3.36 7.85
C MET A 66 -5.25 -3.41 7.20
N ALA A 67 -5.21 -3.51 5.86
CA ALA A 67 -3.96 -3.50 5.12
C ALA A 67 -3.21 -2.17 5.30
N ALA A 68 -3.94 -1.05 5.24
CA ALA A 68 -3.36 0.27 5.43
C ALA A 68 -2.80 0.45 6.84
N GLU A 69 -3.51 -0.02 7.85
CA GLU A 69 -3.05 0.04 9.23
C GLU A 69 -1.75 -0.75 9.42
N ASP A 70 -1.68 -1.96 8.85
CA ASP A 70 -0.49 -2.79 8.95
C ASP A 70 0.70 -2.13 8.26
N ALA A 71 0.52 -1.65 7.04
CA ALA A 71 1.58 -0.95 6.32
C ALA A 71 2.03 0.30 7.06
N SER A 72 1.09 1.03 7.67
CA SER A 72 1.38 2.23 8.45
C SER A 72 2.26 1.94 9.66
N LYS A 73 1.96 0.87 10.39
CA LYS A 73 2.78 0.49 11.54
C LYS A 73 4.19 0.16 11.12
N LYS A 74 4.35 -0.59 10.04
CA LYS A 74 5.67 -0.94 9.53
C LYS A 74 6.46 0.28 9.09
N ALA A 75 5.80 1.22 8.42
CA ALA A 75 6.45 2.44 7.97
C ALA A 75 6.84 3.35 9.14
N GLN A 76 6.01 3.44 10.16
CA GLN A 76 6.30 4.25 11.35
C GLN A 76 7.52 3.75 12.11
N GLU A 77 7.79 2.46 12.06
CA GLU A 77 9.00 1.89 12.64
C GLU A 77 10.27 2.47 12.00
N HIS A 78 10.17 2.92 10.75
CA HIS A 78 11.27 3.55 10.03
C HIS A 78 11.28 5.08 10.19
N GLY A 79 10.46 5.62 11.07
CA GLY A 79 10.43 7.04 11.36
C GLY A 79 9.64 7.90 10.37
N MET A 80 8.86 7.31 9.50
CA MET A 80 8.07 8.06 8.52
C MET A 80 6.92 8.82 9.19
N ARG A 81 6.73 10.06 8.79
CA ARG A 81 5.67 10.91 9.33
C ARG A 81 4.83 11.57 8.24
N THR A 82 5.42 11.86 7.10
CA THR A 82 4.78 12.58 6.01
C THR A 82 4.66 11.66 4.80
N LEU A 83 3.49 11.62 4.20
CA LEU A 83 3.25 10.81 3.03
C LEU A 83 2.58 11.62 1.93
N GLU A 84 3.01 11.38 0.71
CA GLU A 84 2.23 11.68 -0.48
C GLU A 84 1.52 10.41 -0.86
N VAL A 85 0.27 10.50 -1.29
CA VAL A 85 -0.51 9.31 -1.63
C VAL A 85 -0.78 9.28 -3.12
N GLU A 86 -0.48 8.16 -3.74
CA GLU A 86 -0.80 7.89 -5.14
C GLU A 86 -1.79 6.73 -5.18
N VAL A 87 -2.97 6.96 -5.70
CA VAL A 87 -4.03 5.96 -5.75
C VAL A 87 -4.21 5.48 -7.18
N SER A 88 -4.31 4.19 -7.36
CA SER A 88 -4.53 3.57 -8.66
C SER A 88 -5.64 2.54 -8.57
N GLY A 89 -6.49 2.49 -9.59
CA GLY A 89 -7.51 1.46 -9.73
C GLY A 89 -8.89 1.87 -9.23
N PRO A 90 -9.91 1.12 -9.64
CA PRO A 90 -11.31 1.46 -9.36
C PRO A 90 -11.90 0.79 -8.11
N GLY A 91 -11.08 0.10 -7.31
CA GLY A 91 -11.59 -0.68 -6.19
C GLY A 91 -12.23 0.14 -5.09
N SER A 92 -13.13 -0.47 -4.34
CA SER A 92 -13.85 0.18 -3.25
C SER A 92 -12.97 0.51 -2.04
N GLY A 93 -11.78 -0.07 -1.99
CA GLY A 93 -10.84 0.14 -0.88
C GLY A 93 -10.07 1.45 -0.92
N ARG A 94 -10.24 2.26 -1.98
CA ARG A 94 -9.48 3.51 -2.14
C ARG A 94 -9.63 4.45 -0.95
N GLU A 95 -10.85 4.83 -0.65
CA GLU A 95 -11.13 5.79 0.43
C GLU A 95 -10.80 5.22 1.81
N SER A 96 -11.13 3.96 2.03
CA SER A 96 -10.86 3.31 3.32
C SER A 96 -9.37 3.24 3.61
N ALA A 97 -8.55 2.94 2.60
CA ALA A 97 -7.11 2.93 2.74
C ALA A 97 -6.57 4.33 3.07
N LEU A 98 -7.06 5.35 2.38
CA LEU A 98 -6.65 6.74 2.64
C LEU A 98 -7.01 7.17 4.06
N ARG A 99 -8.21 6.87 4.50
CA ARG A 99 -8.65 7.21 5.86
C ARG A 99 -7.81 6.50 6.92
N ALA A 100 -7.49 5.24 6.68
CA ALA A 100 -6.68 4.47 7.61
C ALA A 100 -5.25 5.02 7.70
N LEU A 101 -4.66 5.42 6.58
CA LEU A 101 -3.34 6.04 6.56
C LEU A 101 -3.35 7.35 7.36
N GLN A 102 -4.37 8.17 7.17
CA GLN A 102 -4.52 9.42 7.89
C GLN A 102 -4.75 9.19 9.38
N ALA A 103 -5.59 8.23 9.72
CA ALA A 103 -5.90 7.89 11.10
C ALA A 103 -4.70 7.31 11.86
N SER A 104 -3.76 6.71 11.14
CA SER A 104 -2.54 6.16 11.74
C SER A 104 -1.53 7.23 12.17
N GLY A 105 -1.79 8.49 11.88
CA GLY A 105 -0.97 9.60 12.34
C GLY A 105 -0.04 10.19 11.29
N PHE A 106 -0.13 9.75 10.04
CA PHE A 106 0.65 10.35 8.95
C PHE A 106 0.05 11.70 8.54
N THR A 107 0.94 12.63 8.23
CA THR A 107 0.56 13.89 7.59
C THR A 107 0.55 13.66 6.08
N ILE A 108 -0.62 13.72 5.48
CA ILE A 108 -0.76 13.54 4.04
C ILE A 108 -0.67 14.90 3.36
N THR A 109 0.36 15.06 2.53
CA THR A 109 0.62 16.35 1.87
C THR A 109 -0.12 16.49 0.55
N SER A 110 -0.29 15.38 -0.18
CA SER A 110 -1.01 15.40 -1.45
C SER A 110 -1.59 14.04 -1.75
N ILE A 111 -2.67 14.03 -2.51
CA ILE A 111 -3.33 12.81 -2.97
C ILE A 111 -3.47 12.93 -4.48
N ARG A 112 -2.92 11.95 -5.22
CA ARG A 112 -3.00 11.93 -6.67
C ARG A 112 -3.59 10.62 -7.14
N ASP A 113 -4.44 10.70 -8.14
CA ASP A 113 -4.94 9.51 -8.83
C ASP A 113 -4.04 9.24 -10.04
N VAL A 114 -3.36 8.11 -10.01
CA VAL A 114 -2.42 7.70 -11.06
C VAL A 114 -2.93 6.50 -11.85
N THR A 115 -4.25 6.29 -11.85
CA THR A 115 -4.86 5.20 -12.59
C THR A 115 -4.52 5.31 -14.07
N SER A 116 -3.99 4.21 -14.63
CA SER A 116 -3.58 4.18 -16.02
C SER A 116 -4.79 4.21 -16.94
N ILE A 117 -4.76 5.11 -17.92
CA ILE A 117 -5.80 5.20 -18.95
C ILE A 117 -5.13 4.96 -20.31
N PRO A 118 -5.45 3.86 -21.00
CA PRO A 118 -4.83 3.59 -22.28
C PRO A 118 -5.37 4.54 -23.36
N HIS A 119 -4.49 4.94 -24.26
CA HIS A 119 -4.86 5.72 -25.44
C HIS A 119 -5.22 4.74 -26.57
N ASN A 120 -6.38 4.10 -26.47
CA ASN A 120 -6.86 2.99 -27.30
C ASN A 120 -6.09 1.66 -27.13
N GLY A 121 -4.93 1.63 -26.56
CA GLY A 121 -4.17 0.46 -26.13
C GLY A 121 -4.43 -0.87 -26.85
N CYS A 122 -4.38 -1.95 -26.09
CA CYS A 122 -4.63 -3.28 -26.60
C CYS A 122 -6.11 -3.59 -26.67
N ARG A 123 -6.48 -4.47 -27.61
CA ARG A 123 -7.87 -4.92 -27.70
C ARG A 123 -8.29 -5.57 -26.38
N PRO A 124 -9.42 -5.17 -25.80
CA PRO A 124 -9.92 -5.78 -24.57
C PRO A 124 -10.39 -7.22 -24.80
N ARG A 125 -10.49 -7.95 -23.69
CA ARG A 125 -11.00 -9.31 -23.74
C ARG A 125 -12.43 -9.36 -24.22
N LYS A 126 -12.78 -10.50 -24.82
CA LYS A 126 -14.15 -10.77 -25.12
C LYS A 126 -14.97 -10.91 -23.84
N ARG A 127 -16.26 -10.66 -23.97
CA ARG A 127 -17.20 -10.79 -22.89
C ARG A 127 -17.17 -12.20 -22.32
N ARG A 128 -17.18 -12.34 -21.00
CA ARG A 128 -17.26 -13.65 -20.37
C ARG A 128 -18.60 -14.30 -20.67
N ARG A 129 -18.57 -15.57 -20.98
CA ARG A 129 -19.79 -16.37 -21.06
C ARG A 129 -20.19 -16.74 -19.63
N VAL A 130 -21.41 -16.41 -19.29
CA VAL A 130 -21.93 -16.68 -17.94
C VAL A 130 -23.14 -17.59 -18.07
#